data_b18257c4040de579c4b290f722cfb322
#
_entry.id   b18257c4040de579c4b290f722cfb322
#
_cell.length_a   1.000
_cell.length_b   1.000
_cell.length_c   1.000
_cell.angle_alpha   90.00
_cell.angle_beta   90.00
_cell.angle_gamma   90.00
#
_symmetry.space_group_name_H-M   'P 1'
#
loop_
_entity.id
_entity.type
_entity.pdbx_description
1 polymer ?
#
loop_
_entity_poly.entity_id
_entity_poly.type
_entity_poly.pdbx_seq_one_letter_code
_entity_poly.pdbx_strand_id
1 'polypeptide(L)'
;MKKHLIFHFCVNQETGWAKAHIDRLQKHIDLFDGYRFFSICEPNNNLRDNELVDQILSMKNERTTINYMVNDTTSREVKPFFDMHLPALQLMSNHSSDYCFYGHTKGSSRLYSDALNAWNTTLWKYNIEKYDDLIKPNLGRYRTIGCLRKTGKETAGAHVGDGIIEQYHYSGTFFWFSCNVFERPWFDGNRKSPHVIERWPGLIANLEESLSVFDVEDSPYYYHDEFWQAHNIKGDM
;
A
#
# COMPACT_ATOMS: atom_id res chain seq x y z
N MET A 1 -20.47 1.93 6.52
CA MET A 1 -19.14 2.06 5.91
C MET A 1 -18.16 1.25 6.75
N LYS A 2 -17.62 0.20 6.17
CA LYS A 2 -16.55 -0.60 6.78
C LYS A 2 -15.20 -0.22 6.19
N LYS A 3 -14.16 -0.40 6.97
CA LYS A 3 -12.78 -0.17 6.55
C LYS A 3 -12.07 -1.52 6.50
N HIS A 4 -11.77 -1.96 5.30
CA HIS A 4 -11.05 -3.19 5.03
C HIS A 4 -9.54 -2.94 4.96
N LEU A 5 -8.77 -3.99 5.09
CA LEU A 5 -7.31 -3.94 5.01
C LEU A 5 -6.79 -5.03 4.08
N ILE A 6 -5.97 -4.66 3.13
CA ILE A 6 -5.09 -5.57 2.39
C ILE A 6 -3.66 -5.20 2.75
N PHE A 7 -2.89 -6.13 3.30
CA PHE A 7 -1.51 -5.86 3.65
C PHE A 7 -0.59 -7.02 3.27
N HIS A 8 0.47 -6.69 2.55
CA HIS A 8 1.48 -7.66 2.14
C HIS A 8 2.73 -7.53 3.01
N PHE A 9 3.06 -8.61 3.72
CA PHE A 9 4.22 -8.69 4.61
C PHE A 9 5.34 -9.48 3.96
N CYS A 10 6.49 -8.83 3.76
CA CYS A 10 7.76 -9.52 3.55
C CYS A 10 8.51 -9.46 4.89
N VAL A 11 8.50 -10.58 5.63
CA VAL A 11 9.00 -10.66 7.01
C VAL A 11 10.50 -10.89 7.04
N ASN A 12 11.26 -9.93 6.50
CA ASN A 12 12.71 -9.93 6.58
C ASN A 12 13.17 -9.39 7.93
N GLN A 13 13.79 -10.23 8.75
CA GLN A 13 14.30 -9.86 10.07
C GLN A 13 15.62 -9.05 9.99
N GLU A 14 16.37 -9.19 8.91
CA GLU A 14 17.74 -8.62 8.80
C GLU A 14 17.74 -7.09 8.73
N THR A 15 16.71 -6.49 8.14
CA THR A 15 16.69 -5.05 7.87
C THR A 15 15.97 -4.20 8.91
N GLY A 16 15.22 -4.81 9.81
CA GLY A 16 14.36 -4.11 10.78
C GLY A 16 13.12 -3.43 10.20
N TRP A 17 13.04 -3.23 8.87
CA TRP A 17 11.90 -2.55 8.23
C TRP A 17 10.59 -3.29 8.39
N ALA A 18 10.61 -4.62 8.24
CA ALA A 18 9.43 -5.44 8.40
C ALA A 18 8.84 -5.25 9.81
N LYS A 19 9.68 -5.30 10.84
CA LYS A 19 9.26 -5.08 12.23
C LYS A 19 8.64 -3.70 12.43
N ALA A 20 9.28 -2.65 11.92
CA ALA A 20 8.80 -1.29 12.07
C ALA A 20 7.41 -1.10 11.43
N HIS A 21 7.17 -1.67 10.26
CA HIS A 21 5.84 -1.66 9.62
C HIS A 21 4.80 -2.45 10.41
N ILE A 22 5.17 -3.62 10.93
CA ILE A 22 4.27 -4.47 11.72
C ILE A 22 3.90 -3.77 13.03
N ASP A 23 4.86 -3.17 13.74
CA ASP A 23 4.64 -2.42 14.97
C ASP A 23 3.67 -1.24 14.73
N ARG A 24 3.85 -0.50 13.65
CA ARG A 24 2.94 0.60 13.29
C ARG A 24 1.54 0.09 12.93
N LEU A 25 1.45 -0.96 12.12
CA LEU A 25 0.14 -1.53 11.79
C LEU A 25 -0.59 -2.01 13.03
N GLN A 26 0.10 -2.69 13.95
CA GLN A 26 -0.49 -3.20 15.18
C GLN A 26 -1.09 -2.09 16.05
N LYS A 27 -0.44 -0.92 16.13
CA LYS A 27 -0.96 0.25 16.86
C LYS A 27 -2.27 0.78 16.28
N HIS A 28 -2.50 0.58 14.99
CA HIS A 28 -3.64 1.13 14.26
C HIS A 28 -4.60 0.05 13.73
N ILE A 29 -4.42 -1.20 14.13
CA ILE A 29 -5.18 -2.32 13.57
C ILE A 29 -6.69 -2.19 13.81
N ASP A 30 -7.11 -1.58 14.91
CA ASP A 30 -8.52 -1.37 15.25
C ASP A 30 -9.22 -0.33 14.35
N LEU A 31 -8.45 0.42 13.56
CA LEU A 31 -9.01 1.26 12.50
C LEU A 31 -9.78 0.42 11.47
N PHE A 32 -9.36 -0.83 11.25
CA PHE A 32 -9.91 -1.72 10.23
C PHE A 32 -10.97 -2.64 10.83
N ASP A 33 -12.22 -2.18 10.80
CA ASP A 33 -13.41 -2.87 11.33
C ASP A 33 -14.08 -3.81 10.32
N GLY A 34 -13.54 -3.89 9.09
CA GLY A 34 -13.95 -4.78 8.02
C GLY A 34 -13.11 -6.06 7.93
N TYR A 35 -13.01 -6.60 6.72
CA TYR A 35 -12.16 -7.75 6.41
C TYR A 35 -10.68 -7.35 6.39
N ARG A 36 -9.82 -8.27 6.83
CA ARG A 36 -8.36 -8.12 6.79
C ARG A 36 -7.77 -9.25 5.94
N PHE A 37 -7.03 -8.88 4.92
CA PHE A 37 -6.37 -9.80 4.00
C PHE A 37 -4.86 -9.66 4.14
N PHE A 38 -4.22 -10.67 4.69
CA PHE A 38 -2.78 -10.68 4.92
C PHE A 38 -2.10 -11.67 3.99
N SER A 39 -1.09 -11.20 3.26
CA SER A 39 -0.14 -12.06 2.54
C SER A 39 1.20 -12.01 3.26
N ILE A 40 1.75 -13.16 3.59
CA ILE A 40 3.01 -13.27 4.33
C ILE A 40 4.01 -14.04 3.47
N CYS A 41 5.15 -13.44 3.16
CA CYS A 41 6.30 -14.10 2.57
C CYS A 41 7.57 -13.78 3.37
N GLU A 42 8.58 -14.61 3.22
CA GLU A 42 9.88 -14.46 3.84
C GLU A 42 10.95 -14.62 2.75
N PRO A 43 12.03 -13.81 2.75
CA PRO A 43 13.03 -13.81 1.67
C PRO A 43 13.62 -15.19 1.35
N ASN A 44 13.85 -16.01 2.36
CA ASN A 44 14.45 -17.34 2.23
C ASN A 44 13.39 -18.47 2.27
N ASN A 45 12.10 -18.12 2.22
CA ASN A 45 10.96 -19.05 2.32
C ASN A 45 10.95 -19.91 3.60
N ASN A 46 11.55 -19.40 4.68
CA ASN A 46 11.56 -20.04 5.99
C ASN A 46 10.70 -19.25 6.99
N LEU A 47 9.40 -19.56 7.03
CA LEU A 47 8.44 -18.92 7.92
C LEU A 47 8.39 -19.55 9.32
N ARG A 48 9.12 -20.63 9.55
CA ARG A 48 9.14 -21.31 10.86
C ARG A 48 9.96 -20.46 11.83
N ASP A 49 9.47 -20.40 13.05
CA ASP A 49 10.14 -19.70 14.17
C ASP A 49 10.43 -18.19 13.89
N ASN A 50 9.59 -17.56 13.07
CA ASN A 50 9.70 -16.14 12.76
C ASN A 50 8.76 -15.34 13.66
N GLU A 51 9.32 -14.64 14.67
CA GLU A 51 8.56 -13.84 15.64
C GLU A 51 7.66 -12.77 14.99
N LEU A 52 8.04 -12.26 13.81
CA LEU A 52 7.22 -11.30 13.07
C LEU A 52 5.93 -11.94 12.56
N VAL A 53 5.98 -13.24 12.22
CA VAL A 53 4.78 -13.99 11.83
C VAL A 53 3.82 -14.09 13.01
N ASP A 54 4.31 -14.42 14.21
CA ASP A 54 3.47 -14.50 15.41
C ASP A 54 2.85 -13.14 15.74
N GLN A 55 3.60 -12.06 15.58
CA GLN A 55 3.09 -10.71 15.75
C GLN A 55 1.99 -10.38 14.72
N ILE A 56 2.15 -10.76 13.45
CA ILE A 56 1.11 -10.59 12.42
C ILE A 56 -0.13 -11.42 12.79
N LEU A 57 0.06 -12.65 13.24
CA LEU A 57 -1.03 -13.53 13.66
C LEU A 57 -1.82 -12.98 14.86
N SER A 58 -1.18 -12.23 15.74
CA SER A 58 -1.85 -11.57 16.87
C SER A 58 -2.83 -10.47 16.44
N MET A 59 -2.70 -9.93 15.23
CA MET A 59 -3.59 -8.91 14.67
C MET A 59 -4.85 -9.49 14.00
N LYS A 60 -5.09 -10.81 14.08
CA LYS A 60 -6.26 -11.46 13.49
C LYS A 60 -7.54 -11.13 14.26
N ASN A 61 -8.63 -11.10 13.50
CA ASN A 61 -10.00 -11.19 14.02
C ASN A 61 -10.76 -12.27 13.22
N GLU A 62 -12.04 -12.44 13.50
CA GLU A 62 -12.91 -13.43 12.82
C GLU A 62 -13.07 -13.18 11.30
N ARG A 63 -12.67 -12.00 10.81
CA ARG A 63 -12.75 -11.60 9.39
C ARG A 63 -11.37 -11.52 8.73
N THR A 64 -10.39 -12.21 9.28
CA THR A 64 -9.03 -12.19 8.74
C THR A 64 -8.75 -13.42 7.90
N THR A 65 -8.31 -13.20 6.68
CA THR A 65 -7.75 -14.23 5.78
C THR A 65 -6.24 -14.07 5.70
N ILE A 66 -5.52 -15.17 5.88
CA ILE A 66 -4.06 -15.19 5.78
C ILE A 66 -3.63 -16.14 4.67
N ASN A 67 -2.73 -15.65 3.82
CA ASN A 67 -2.10 -16.41 2.76
C ASN A 67 -0.59 -16.41 2.96
N TYR A 68 0.00 -17.58 3.09
CA TYR A 68 1.45 -17.78 3.07
C TYR A 68 1.91 -17.92 1.63
N MET A 69 2.88 -17.11 1.24
CA MET A 69 3.35 -17.00 -0.14
C MET A 69 4.82 -17.38 -0.23
N VAL A 70 5.18 -18.02 -1.32
CA VAL A 70 6.59 -18.11 -1.73
C VAL A 70 7.03 -16.70 -2.12
N ASN A 71 8.22 -16.30 -1.67
CA ASN A 71 8.79 -15.01 -2.06
C ASN A 71 9.19 -15.07 -3.54
N ASP A 72 8.35 -14.50 -4.39
CA ASP A 72 8.60 -14.34 -5.82
C ASP A 72 9.02 -12.91 -6.08
N THR A 73 10.32 -12.72 -6.36
CA THR A 73 10.89 -11.39 -6.62
C THR A 73 10.40 -10.76 -7.92
N THR A 74 9.77 -11.52 -8.80
CA THR A 74 9.22 -11.04 -10.08
C THR A 74 7.81 -10.49 -9.91
N SER A 75 6.92 -11.27 -9.31
CA SER A 75 5.52 -10.89 -9.12
C SER A 75 5.24 -10.18 -7.79
N ARG A 76 6.11 -10.38 -6.80
CA ARG A 76 6.00 -9.74 -5.47
C ARG A 76 4.56 -9.82 -4.92
N GLU A 77 4.04 -8.66 -4.51
CA GLU A 77 2.67 -8.47 -4.01
C GLU A 77 1.58 -8.50 -5.08
N VAL A 78 1.93 -8.51 -6.37
CA VAL A 78 0.98 -8.41 -7.49
C VAL A 78 0.01 -9.59 -7.51
N LYS A 79 0.55 -10.79 -7.42
CA LYS A 79 -0.26 -12.01 -7.46
C LYS A 79 -1.25 -12.10 -6.30
N PRO A 80 -0.86 -11.97 -5.03
CA PRO A 80 -1.83 -12.00 -3.93
C PRO A 80 -2.85 -10.88 -4.03
N PHE A 81 -2.47 -9.70 -4.49
CA PHE A 81 -3.39 -8.59 -4.63
C PHE A 81 -4.50 -8.88 -5.65
N PHE A 82 -4.13 -9.19 -6.90
CA PHE A 82 -5.09 -9.35 -7.99
C PHE A 82 -5.78 -10.70 -8.05
N ASP A 83 -5.10 -11.79 -7.67
CA ASP A 83 -5.63 -13.14 -7.81
C ASP A 83 -6.39 -13.61 -6.58
N MET A 84 -6.16 -13.00 -5.42
CA MET A 84 -6.71 -13.47 -4.14
C MET A 84 -7.52 -12.38 -3.42
N HIS A 85 -6.89 -11.25 -3.11
CA HIS A 85 -7.47 -10.28 -2.18
C HIS A 85 -8.55 -9.40 -2.82
N LEU A 86 -8.32 -8.87 -4.01
CA LEU A 86 -9.34 -8.07 -4.70
C LEU A 86 -10.60 -8.87 -5.03
N PRO A 87 -10.52 -10.10 -5.59
CA PRO A 87 -11.71 -10.91 -5.81
C PRO A 87 -12.46 -11.25 -4.53
N ALA A 88 -11.75 -11.58 -3.43
CA ALA A 88 -12.38 -11.83 -2.15
C ALA A 88 -13.06 -10.57 -1.58
N LEU A 89 -12.38 -9.43 -1.64
CA LEU A 89 -12.96 -8.15 -1.21
C LEU A 89 -14.19 -7.77 -2.04
N GLN A 90 -14.17 -7.98 -3.35
CA GLN A 90 -15.30 -7.75 -4.23
C GLN A 90 -16.54 -8.54 -3.80
N LEU A 91 -16.36 -9.79 -3.39
CA LEU A 91 -17.47 -10.64 -2.93
C LEU A 91 -17.99 -10.27 -1.54
N MET A 92 -17.14 -9.71 -0.68
CA MET A 92 -17.42 -9.56 0.75
C MET A 92 -17.75 -8.13 1.17
N SER A 93 -17.39 -7.12 0.36
CA SER A 93 -17.61 -5.71 0.71
C SER A 93 -18.96 -5.17 0.26
N ASN A 94 -19.41 -4.12 0.92
CA ASN A 94 -20.49 -3.28 0.41
C ASN A 94 -19.91 -2.24 -0.54
N HIS A 95 -20.12 -2.44 -1.84
CA HIS A 95 -19.52 -1.60 -2.88
C HIS A 95 -19.92 -0.13 -2.78
N SER A 96 -21.12 0.16 -2.31
CA SER A 96 -21.63 1.54 -2.26
C SER A 96 -21.04 2.38 -1.13
N SER A 97 -20.45 1.76 -0.11
CA SER A 97 -20.08 2.49 1.11
C SER A 97 -18.72 2.15 1.69
N ASP A 98 -18.17 0.97 1.40
CA ASP A 98 -16.96 0.50 2.07
C ASP A 98 -15.68 1.01 1.41
N TYR A 99 -14.63 1.07 2.21
CA TYR A 99 -13.27 1.44 1.76
C TYR A 99 -12.27 0.37 2.17
N CYS A 100 -11.22 0.25 1.38
CA CYS A 100 -10.11 -0.61 1.67
C CYS A 100 -8.80 0.18 1.65
N PHE A 101 -7.95 -0.08 2.62
CA PHE A 101 -6.56 0.38 2.60
C PHE A 101 -5.67 -0.73 2.08
N TYR A 102 -4.76 -0.36 1.19
CA TYR A 102 -3.68 -1.23 0.74
C TYR A 102 -2.34 -0.71 1.22
N GLY A 103 -1.51 -1.61 1.75
CA GLY A 103 -0.13 -1.34 2.14
C GLY A 103 0.75 -2.59 2.12
N HIS A 104 2.05 -2.38 2.26
CA HIS A 104 3.03 -3.46 2.35
C HIS A 104 4.26 -3.06 3.18
N THR A 105 5.11 -4.03 3.53
CA THR A 105 6.38 -3.78 4.24
C THR A 105 7.43 -3.16 3.30
N LYS A 106 7.25 -1.87 2.99
CA LYS A 106 8.11 -1.12 2.07
C LYS A 106 9.56 -1.11 2.54
N GLY A 107 10.47 -1.46 1.64
CA GLY A 107 11.90 -1.42 1.94
C GLY A 107 12.45 -2.65 2.66
N SER A 108 11.64 -3.67 2.98
CA SER A 108 12.08 -4.86 3.71
C SER A 108 13.29 -5.60 3.08
N SER A 109 13.52 -5.43 1.79
CA SER A 109 14.67 -5.96 1.07
C SER A 109 15.84 -4.99 0.93
N ARG A 110 15.77 -3.80 1.55
CA ARG A 110 16.79 -2.75 1.41
C ARG A 110 17.53 -2.52 2.72
N LEU A 111 18.79 -2.12 2.62
CA LEU A 111 19.53 -1.61 3.78
C LEU A 111 18.91 -0.32 4.28
N TYR A 112 19.17 0.00 5.56
CA TYR A 112 18.72 1.25 6.17
C TYR A 112 19.29 2.45 5.43
N SER A 113 18.43 3.48 5.22
CA SER A 113 18.83 4.83 4.83
C SER A 113 17.86 5.83 5.42
N ASP A 114 18.30 7.05 5.66
CA ASP A 114 17.46 8.13 6.19
C ASP A 114 16.34 8.49 5.20
N ALA A 115 16.61 8.46 3.90
CA ALA A 115 15.61 8.65 2.87
C ALA A 115 14.50 7.60 2.94
N LEU A 116 14.84 6.32 3.07
CA LEU A 116 13.86 5.26 3.17
C LEU A 116 13.04 5.38 4.45
N ASN A 117 13.66 5.76 5.56
CA ASN A 117 13.00 6.04 6.81
C ASN A 117 12.01 7.21 6.69
N ALA A 118 12.44 8.34 6.14
CA ALA A 118 11.58 9.50 5.91
C ALA A 118 10.41 9.18 4.99
N TRP A 119 10.65 8.41 3.92
CA TRP A 119 9.60 7.95 3.02
C TRP A 119 8.57 7.08 3.74
N ASN A 120 9.01 6.04 4.44
CA ASN A 120 8.13 5.15 5.19
C ASN A 120 7.33 5.90 6.27
N THR A 121 7.98 6.78 7.02
CA THR A 121 7.30 7.65 8.00
C THR A 121 6.21 8.49 7.34
N THR A 122 6.49 9.09 6.20
CA THR A 122 5.51 9.87 5.44
C THR A 122 4.31 9.03 5.01
N LEU A 123 4.55 7.81 4.49
CA LEU A 123 3.47 6.90 4.08
C LEU A 123 2.53 6.56 5.25
N TRP A 124 3.08 6.22 6.42
CA TRP A 124 2.29 5.90 7.61
C TRP A 124 1.56 7.13 8.15
N LYS A 125 2.28 8.22 8.34
CA LYS A 125 1.75 9.46 8.91
C LYS A 125 0.52 9.96 8.16
N TYR A 126 0.60 10.06 6.85
CA TYR A 126 -0.45 10.68 6.04
C TYR A 126 -1.56 9.73 5.61
N ASN A 127 -1.32 8.43 5.58
CA ASN A 127 -2.38 7.47 5.25
C ASN A 127 -3.09 6.89 6.48
N ILE A 128 -2.41 6.77 7.62
CA ILE A 128 -2.92 6.04 8.78
C ILE A 128 -2.95 6.90 10.05
N GLU A 129 -1.82 7.47 10.47
CA GLU A 129 -1.73 8.17 11.76
C GLU A 129 -2.59 9.43 11.81
N LYS A 130 -2.72 10.13 10.68
CA LYS A 130 -3.61 11.28 10.51
C LYS A 130 -4.95 10.93 9.85
N TYR A 131 -5.42 9.70 10.05
CA TYR A 131 -6.65 9.21 9.44
C TYR A 131 -7.86 10.09 9.75
N ASP A 132 -8.08 10.44 11.01
CA ASP A 132 -9.26 11.22 11.42
C ASP A 132 -9.27 12.62 10.82
N ASP A 133 -8.11 13.22 10.63
CA ASP A 133 -7.94 14.58 10.10
C ASP A 133 -7.97 14.64 8.57
N LEU A 134 -7.34 13.67 7.90
CA LEU A 134 -7.03 13.76 6.48
C LEU A 134 -7.81 12.77 5.61
N ILE A 135 -8.02 11.55 6.08
CA ILE A 135 -8.65 10.50 5.28
C ILE A 135 -10.16 10.48 5.51
N LYS A 136 -10.59 10.33 6.75
CA LYS A 136 -11.98 10.16 7.14
C LYS A 136 -12.94 11.25 6.61
N PRO A 137 -12.59 12.56 6.63
CA PRO A 137 -13.48 13.59 6.08
C PRO A 137 -13.68 13.50 4.56
N ASN A 138 -12.82 12.74 3.88
CA ASN A 138 -12.78 12.60 2.44
C ASN A 138 -13.34 11.26 1.93
N LEU A 139 -13.63 10.33 2.84
CA LEU A 139 -14.33 9.10 2.49
C LEU A 139 -15.76 9.45 1.97
N GLY A 140 -16.17 8.79 0.90
CA GLY A 140 -17.42 9.09 0.20
C GLY A 140 -17.31 10.17 -0.88
N ARG A 141 -16.25 10.98 -0.89
CA ARG A 141 -16.02 12.03 -1.90
C ARG A 141 -15.07 11.59 -3.00
N TYR A 142 -14.03 10.85 -2.63
CA TYR A 142 -12.98 10.39 -3.55
C TYR A 142 -12.96 8.87 -3.62
N ARG A 143 -12.65 8.35 -4.82
CA ARG A 143 -12.51 6.90 -5.05
C ARG A 143 -11.20 6.37 -4.54
N THR A 144 -10.14 7.19 -4.65
CA THR A 144 -8.81 6.85 -4.14
C THR A 144 -8.26 8.01 -3.33
N ILE A 145 -7.59 7.69 -2.23
CA ILE A 145 -6.95 8.66 -1.34
C ILE A 145 -5.59 8.11 -0.95
N GLY A 146 -4.56 8.94 -1.07
CA GLY A 146 -3.20 8.56 -0.70
C GLY A 146 -2.33 9.78 -0.46
N CYS A 147 -1.04 9.59 -0.38
CA CYS A 147 -0.04 10.65 -0.36
C CYS A 147 1.04 10.41 -1.41
N LEU A 148 1.84 11.42 -1.69
CA LEU A 148 2.92 11.37 -2.67
C LEU A 148 2.42 10.97 -4.06
N ARG A 149 1.32 11.60 -4.50
CA ARG A 149 0.74 11.36 -5.82
C ARG A 149 1.62 11.96 -6.90
N LYS A 150 1.91 11.17 -7.93
CA LYS A 150 2.61 11.61 -9.13
C LYS A 150 1.69 11.62 -10.33
N THR A 151 1.85 12.63 -11.18
CA THR A 151 1.04 12.84 -12.39
C THR A 151 1.93 13.11 -13.60
N GLY A 152 1.36 13.05 -14.80
CA GLY A 152 2.02 13.49 -16.03
C GLY A 152 3.14 12.58 -16.55
N LYS A 153 4.15 13.17 -17.18
CA LYS A 153 5.24 12.43 -17.83
C LYS A 153 6.08 11.57 -16.89
N GLU A 154 6.07 11.86 -15.62
CA GLU A 154 6.79 11.09 -14.60
C GLU A 154 6.12 9.74 -14.33
N THR A 155 4.79 9.65 -14.51
CA THR A 155 4.07 8.39 -14.46
C THR A 155 4.43 7.50 -15.64
N ALA A 156 4.56 8.07 -16.84
CA ALA A 156 4.88 7.35 -18.06
C ALA A 156 6.34 6.86 -18.13
N GLY A 157 7.28 7.58 -17.49
CA GLY A 157 8.72 7.32 -17.64
C GLY A 157 9.21 6.02 -16.99
N ALA A 158 8.58 5.58 -15.91
CA ALA A 158 9.01 4.39 -15.17
C ALA A 158 8.42 3.07 -15.72
N HIS A 159 7.43 3.14 -16.62
CA HIS A 159 6.60 1.99 -17.01
C HIS A 159 6.32 1.90 -18.50
N VAL A 160 7.16 2.54 -19.32
CA VAL A 160 7.08 2.48 -20.79
C VAL A 160 7.26 1.04 -21.27
N GLY A 161 6.23 0.47 -21.85
CA GLY A 161 6.33 -0.85 -22.48
C GLY A 161 5.07 -1.70 -22.43
N ASP A 162 4.10 -1.39 -21.56
CA ASP A 162 2.85 -2.17 -21.48
C ASP A 162 1.62 -1.49 -22.13
N GLY A 163 1.81 -0.31 -22.72
CA GLY A 163 0.76 0.41 -23.47
C GLY A 163 -0.34 1.00 -22.60
N ILE A 164 -0.20 0.95 -21.26
CA ILE A 164 -1.18 1.43 -20.31
C ILE A 164 -0.75 2.79 -19.81
N ILE A 165 -1.66 3.76 -19.91
CA ILE A 165 -1.44 5.12 -19.43
C ILE A 165 -2.35 5.37 -18.25
N GLU A 166 -1.78 5.30 -17.04
CA GLU A 166 -2.43 5.82 -15.85
C GLU A 166 -2.36 7.34 -15.80
N GLN A 167 -3.38 7.97 -15.22
CA GLN A 167 -3.38 9.42 -15.02
C GLN A 167 -2.49 9.86 -13.86
N TYR A 168 -2.31 8.97 -12.89
CA TYR A 168 -1.48 9.19 -11.69
C TYR A 168 -1.16 7.86 -11.02
N HIS A 169 -0.24 7.91 -10.08
CA HIS A 169 0.00 6.85 -9.11
C HIS A 169 0.36 7.42 -7.73
N TYR A 170 0.23 6.61 -6.68
CA TYR A 170 0.74 6.96 -5.34
C TYR A 170 2.08 6.26 -5.10
N SER A 171 3.14 7.04 -4.96
CA SER A 171 4.48 6.49 -4.71
C SER A 171 4.54 5.75 -3.39
N GLY A 172 5.02 4.51 -3.43
CA GLY A 172 5.20 3.67 -2.24
C GLY A 172 4.05 2.70 -1.98
N THR A 173 3.01 2.69 -2.81
CA THR A 173 1.94 1.67 -2.77
C THR A 173 1.18 1.64 -1.43
N PHE A 174 0.90 2.82 -0.87
CA PHE A 174 0.06 3.03 0.31
C PHE A 174 -1.11 3.94 -0.08
N PHE A 175 -2.31 3.38 -0.11
CA PHE A 175 -3.49 4.14 -0.52
C PHE A 175 -4.79 3.51 -0.02
N TRP A 176 -5.80 4.34 0.11
CA TRP A 176 -7.19 3.96 0.30
C TRP A 176 -7.91 3.94 -1.03
N PHE A 177 -8.84 3.01 -1.18
CA PHE A 177 -9.76 2.99 -2.32
C PHE A 177 -11.17 2.63 -1.88
N SER A 178 -12.15 3.23 -2.54
CA SER A 178 -13.56 2.91 -2.36
C SER A 178 -13.89 1.57 -3.01
N CYS A 179 -14.65 0.73 -2.35
CA CYS A 179 -15.11 -0.53 -2.93
C CYS A 179 -16.10 -0.34 -4.09
N ASN A 180 -16.59 0.89 -4.35
CA ASN A 180 -17.42 1.17 -5.53
C ASN A 180 -16.67 1.01 -6.87
N VAL A 181 -15.33 0.88 -6.84
CA VAL A 181 -14.53 0.53 -8.02
C VAL A 181 -14.97 -0.81 -8.64
N PHE A 182 -15.56 -1.72 -7.84
CA PHE A 182 -16.08 -3.00 -8.30
C PHE A 182 -17.39 -2.91 -9.07
N GLU A 183 -18.07 -1.76 -9.06
CA GLU A 183 -19.27 -1.50 -9.85
C GLU A 183 -18.97 -1.15 -11.32
N ARG A 184 -17.70 -0.95 -11.64
CA ARG A 184 -17.23 -0.64 -12.99
C ARG A 184 -16.29 -1.75 -13.49
N PRO A 185 -16.16 -1.93 -14.82
CA PRO A 185 -15.05 -2.72 -15.33
C PRO A 185 -13.73 -2.14 -14.78
N TRP A 186 -13.04 -2.92 -13.98
CA TRP A 186 -11.73 -2.54 -13.47
C TRP A 186 -10.65 -3.30 -14.21
N PHE A 187 -9.57 -2.60 -14.46
CA PHE A 187 -8.44 -3.14 -15.17
C PHE A 187 -7.43 -3.69 -14.16
N ASP A 188 -7.02 -4.91 -14.37
CA ASP A 188 -6.03 -5.58 -13.51
C ASP A 188 -4.59 -5.41 -14.01
N GLY A 189 -4.40 -4.65 -15.08
CA GLY A 189 -3.12 -4.26 -15.60
C GLY A 189 -2.30 -5.38 -16.23
N ASN A 190 -1.08 -5.05 -16.60
CA ASN A 190 -0.07 -6.04 -16.95
C ASN A 190 0.53 -6.61 -15.68
N ARG A 191 -0.01 -7.72 -15.19
CA ARG A 191 0.39 -8.41 -13.95
C ARG A 191 1.85 -8.87 -13.93
N LYS A 192 2.56 -8.73 -15.02
CA LYS A 192 4.00 -9.03 -15.11
C LYS A 192 4.87 -7.89 -14.56
N SER A 193 4.31 -6.69 -14.41
CA SER A 193 5.05 -5.57 -13.84
C SER A 193 4.92 -5.55 -12.31
N PRO A 194 6.00 -5.51 -11.54
CA PRO A 194 5.93 -5.36 -10.08
C PRO A 194 5.37 -4.01 -9.62
N HIS A 195 5.25 -3.05 -10.55
CA HIS A 195 4.74 -1.70 -10.27
C HIS A 195 3.25 -1.53 -10.58
N VAL A 196 2.57 -2.58 -11.06
CA VAL A 196 1.16 -2.47 -11.47
C VAL A 196 0.24 -2.06 -10.31
N ILE A 197 0.53 -2.46 -9.07
CA ILE A 197 -0.27 -2.05 -7.91
C ILE A 197 -0.09 -0.56 -7.61
N GLU A 198 1.13 -0.04 -7.74
CA GLU A 198 1.41 1.39 -7.55
C GLU A 198 0.62 2.26 -8.54
N ARG A 199 0.44 1.76 -9.77
CA ARG A 199 -0.29 2.39 -10.87
C ARG A 199 -1.80 2.18 -10.80
N TRP A 200 -2.25 1.11 -10.16
CA TRP A 200 -3.63 0.68 -10.15
C TRP A 200 -4.64 1.76 -9.73
N PRO A 201 -4.38 2.61 -8.72
CA PRO A 201 -5.27 3.72 -8.40
C PRO A 201 -5.61 4.62 -9.58
N GLY A 202 -4.64 4.97 -10.42
CA GLY A 202 -4.83 5.79 -11.62
C GLY A 202 -5.47 5.06 -12.80
N LEU A 203 -5.67 3.74 -12.70
CA LEU A 203 -6.41 2.93 -13.67
C LEU A 203 -7.89 2.78 -13.31
N ILE A 204 -8.23 2.86 -12.03
CA ILE A 204 -9.60 2.65 -11.52
C ILE A 204 -10.34 3.96 -11.21
N ALA A 205 -9.62 5.06 -11.09
CA ALA A 205 -10.16 6.39 -10.82
C ALA A 205 -9.41 7.43 -11.64
N ASN A 206 -10.12 8.46 -12.09
CA ASN A 206 -9.47 9.60 -12.74
C ASN A 206 -8.87 10.57 -11.70
N LEU A 207 -8.15 11.57 -12.17
CA LEU A 207 -7.46 12.53 -11.30
C LEU A 207 -8.44 13.31 -10.40
N GLU A 208 -9.62 13.63 -10.88
CA GLU A 208 -10.66 14.35 -10.15
C GLU A 208 -11.35 13.49 -9.08
N GLU A 209 -11.36 12.17 -9.28
CA GLU A 209 -11.87 11.18 -8.33
C GLU A 209 -10.81 10.77 -7.30
N SER A 210 -9.62 11.36 -7.34
CA SER A 210 -8.49 11.03 -6.47
C SER A 210 -8.08 12.20 -5.58
N LEU A 211 -7.63 11.91 -4.37
CA LEU A 211 -7.09 12.89 -3.43
C LEU A 211 -5.68 12.51 -3.02
N SER A 212 -4.76 13.46 -3.13
CA SER A 212 -3.49 13.38 -2.41
C SER A 212 -3.56 14.27 -1.18
N VAL A 213 -3.39 13.68 -0.01
CA VAL A 213 -3.45 14.40 1.27
C VAL A 213 -2.11 15.00 1.67
N PHE A 214 -1.07 14.63 0.96
CA PHE A 214 0.27 15.21 1.09
C PHE A 214 1.06 14.93 -0.18
N ASP A 215 1.51 15.99 -0.84
CA ASP A 215 2.40 15.93 -1.99
C ASP A 215 3.68 16.69 -1.69
N VAL A 216 4.75 16.26 -2.32
CA VAL A 216 6.01 17.00 -2.35
C VAL A 216 6.31 17.24 -3.82
N GLU A 217 6.42 18.50 -4.22
CA GLU A 217 6.63 18.87 -5.60
C GLU A 217 7.93 18.26 -6.15
N ASP A 218 7.82 17.75 -7.37
CA ASP A 218 8.89 17.49 -8.33
C ASP A 218 10.12 16.71 -7.91
N SER A 219 9.96 15.50 -7.31
CA SER A 219 11.12 14.63 -7.33
C SER A 219 10.82 13.18 -7.64
N PRO A 220 11.49 12.59 -8.63
CA PRO A 220 11.54 11.14 -8.81
C PRO A 220 12.37 10.44 -7.71
N TYR A 221 12.97 11.18 -6.76
CA TYR A 221 14.10 10.74 -5.94
C TYR A 221 13.80 10.58 -4.46
N TYR A 222 12.65 9.95 -4.10
CA TYR A 222 12.39 9.56 -2.69
C TYR A 222 13.45 8.61 -2.09
N TYR A 223 14.44 8.21 -2.87
CA TYR A 223 15.57 7.37 -2.44
C TYR A 223 16.78 8.15 -1.99
N HIS A 224 16.79 9.49 -2.11
CA HIS A 224 17.92 10.35 -1.82
C HIS A 224 17.68 11.18 -0.56
N ASP A 225 18.66 11.17 0.34
CA ASP A 225 18.57 11.87 1.62
C ASP A 225 18.40 13.39 1.43
N GLU A 226 19.08 13.95 0.43
CA GLU A 226 19.00 15.38 0.09
C GLU A 226 17.59 15.84 -0.22
N PHE A 227 16.77 14.99 -0.84
CA PHE A 227 15.37 15.29 -1.11
C PHE A 227 14.59 15.54 0.18
N TRP A 228 14.68 14.61 1.15
CA TRP A 228 13.94 14.70 2.41
C TRP A 228 14.46 15.82 3.30
N GLN A 229 15.78 16.05 3.30
CA GLN A 229 16.41 17.16 4.01
C GLN A 229 15.94 18.51 3.45
N ALA A 230 15.88 18.68 2.13
CA ALA A 230 15.39 19.91 1.49
C ALA A 230 13.93 20.24 1.87
N HIS A 231 13.12 19.21 2.18
CA HIS A 231 11.72 19.37 2.60
C HIS A 231 11.53 19.34 4.13
N ASN A 232 12.61 19.32 4.91
CA ASN A 232 12.60 19.23 6.38
C ASN A 232 11.78 18.03 6.90
N ILE A 233 11.75 16.92 6.16
CA ILE A 233 11.04 15.71 6.53
C ILE A 233 12.05 14.73 7.12
N LYS A 234 11.86 14.36 8.39
CA LYS A 234 12.68 13.36 9.09
C LYS A 234 11.89 12.07 9.25
N GLY A 235 12.60 10.96 9.16
CA GLY A 235 12.07 9.66 9.51
C GLY A 235 12.08 9.45 11.03
N ASP A 236 11.13 8.65 11.51
CA ASP A 236 10.96 8.29 12.94
C ASP A 236 10.64 6.79 13.13
N MET A 237 11.01 5.95 12.16
CA MET A 237 10.88 4.48 12.21
C MET A 237 12.12 3.84 12.83
#